data_5c8c2b8e87e120f3a970585021caa55d
#
_entry.id   5c8c2b8e87e120f3a970585021caa55d
#
_cell.length_a   1.000
_cell.length_b   1.000
_cell.length_c   1.000
_cell.angle_alpha   90.00
_cell.angle_beta   90.00
_cell.angle_gamma   90.00
#
_symmetry.space_group_name_H-M   'P 1'
#
loop_
_entity.id
_entity.type
_entity.pdbx_description
1 polymer ?
#
loop_
_entity_poly.entity_id
_entity_poly.type
_entity_poly.pdbx_seq_one_letter_code
_entity_poly.pdbx_strand_id
1 'polypeptide(L)'
;MKASFVDFMGLDLGSEVDATAMTHMHMDIWIRDDFATGQVFKPKWSNHNGAGETDAFEHTYGVGANDSQSWVSIDVALADLATSAGAGPAARANLKQLVIGTAATLDVVYIDNIYLYIDPTASIDDLDFNFNVYPNPVKDVLNVISAESIDMLRIYDLTGKIVKQEAPNKSNFDLDVADLSKGVYLVKLNAGKKEVTTKLIK
;
A
#
# COMPACT_ATOMS: atom_id res chain seq x y z
N MET A 1 20.28 4.47 -13.21
CA MET A 1 21.05 3.61 -14.14
C MET A 1 20.58 3.87 -15.56
N LYS A 2 21.47 3.87 -16.57
CA LYS A 2 21.12 4.03 -17.99
C LYS A 2 21.13 2.65 -18.65
N ALA A 3 20.05 2.27 -19.28
CA ALA A 3 19.95 1.04 -20.05
C ALA A 3 19.71 1.37 -21.54
N SER A 4 20.41 0.69 -22.43
CA SER A 4 20.11 0.66 -23.86
C SER A 4 19.67 -0.76 -24.21
N PHE A 5 18.43 -0.90 -24.65
CA PHE A 5 17.83 -2.20 -24.86
C PHE A 5 17.98 -2.65 -26.30
N VAL A 6 18.41 -3.90 -26.48
CA VAL A 6 18.25 -4.62 -27.75
C VAL A 6 17.02 -5.53 -27.65
N ASP A 7 16.85 -6.26 -26.53
CA ASP A 7 15.67 -7.07 -26.23
C ASP A 7 15.36 -7.10 -24.74
N PHE A 8 16.36 -7.34 -23.88
CA PHE A 8 16.21 -7.35 -22.43
C PHE A 8 17.53 -7.02 -21.72
N MET A 9 17.44 -6.64 -20.45
CA MET A 9 18.58 -6.43 -19.57
C MET A 9 18.33 -7.17 -18.26
N GLY A 10 19.32 -7.95 -17.81
CA GLY A 10 19.29 -8.63 -16.52
C GLY A 10 20.22 -7.97 -15.51
N LEU A 11 19.74 -7.83 -14.30
CA LEU A 11 20.49 -7.42 -13.11
C LEU A 11 20.53 -8.60 -12.15
N ASP A 12 21.74 -9.11 -11.88
CA ASP A 12 21.94 -10.16 -10.89
C ASP A 12 22.10 -9.52 -9.50
N LEU A 13 21.38 -10.01 -8.50
CA LEU A 13 21.43 -9.51 -7.13
C LEU A 13 22.67 -10.00 -6.35
N GLY A 14 23.51 -10.83 -6.97
CA GLY A 14 24.69 -11.42 -6.33
C GLY A 14 24.37 -12.65 -5.47
N SER A 15 23.37 -12.56 -4.60
CA SER A 15 22.83 -13.66 -3.80
C SER A 15 21.31 -13.74 -3.91
N GLU A 16 20.74 -14.88 -3.55
CA GLU A 16 19.28 -15.00 -3.41
C GLU A 16 18.80 -14.14 -2.24
N VAL A 17 17.68 -13.46 -2.42
CA VAL A 17 17.06 -12.54 -1.44
C VAL A 17 15.67 -13.00 -1.11
N ASP A 18 15.37 -13.13 0.17
CA ASP A 18 14.00 -13.38 0.65
C ASP A 18 13.19 -12.08 0.70
N ALA A 19 12.19 -12.01 -0.16
CA ALA A 19 11.25 -10.90 -0.25
C ALA A 19 9.79 -11.33 0.06
N THR A 20 9.61 -12.43 0.79
CA THR A 20 8.27 -12.96 1.10
C THR A 20 7.40 -11.98 1.88
N ALA A 21 8.03 -11.14 2.71
CA ALA A 21 7.33 -10.12 3.48
C ALA A 21 6.97 -8.86 2.66
N MET A 22 7.53 -8.67 1.48
CA MET A 22 7.29 -7.48 0.67
C MET A 22 5.90 -7.56 0.02
N THR A 23 5.22 -6.42 -0.05
CA THR A 23 3.86 -6.31 -0.61
C THR A 23 3.81 -5.55 -1.92
N HIS A 24 4.74 -4.63 -2.15
CA HIS A 24 4.78 -3.76 -3.32
C HIS A 24 6.17 -3.70 -3.96
N MET A 25 6.17 -3.31 -5.23
CA MET A 25 7.35 -2.97 -6.01
C MET A 25 7.26 -1.49 -6.40
N HIS A 26 8.37 -0.79 -6.26
CA HIS A 26 8.55 0.57 -6.75
C HIS A 26 9.71 0.66 -7.72
N MET A 27 9.56 1.49 -8.75
CA MET A 27 10.59 1.79 -9.74
C MET A 27 10.26 3.10 -10.44
N ASP A 28 11.23 4.00 -10.56
CA ASP A 28 11.11 5.17 -11.41
C ASP A 28 11.80 4.93 -12.75
N ILE A 29 11.13 5.27 -13.84
CA ILE A 29 11.69 5.21 -15.20
C ILE A 29 11.63 6.57 -15.87
N TRP A 30 12.64 6.88 -16.68
CA TRP A 30 12.64 8.03 -17.58
C TRP A 30 12.98 7.57 -18.98
N ILE A 31 12.13 7.85 -19.92
CA ILE A 31 12.25 7.41 -21.30
C ILE A 31 12.65 8.60 -22.17
N ARG A 32 13.75 8.48 -22.88
CA ARG A 32 14.37 9.59 -23.61
C ARG A 32 13.59 9.99 -24.85
N ASP A 33 13.09 9.01 -25.58
CA ASP A 33 12.64 9.21 -26.95
C ASP A 33 11.11 9.26 -27.05
N ASP A 34 10.61 9.85 -28.13
CA ASP A 34 9.22 9.72 -28.51
C ASP A 34 8.95 8.27 -28.94
N PHE A 35 7.92 7.65 -28.39
CA PHE A 35 7.59 6.27 -28.72
C PHE A 35 6.23 6.15 -29.39
N ALA A 36 6.13 5.07 -30.21
CA ALA A 36 4.88 4.67 -30.78
C ALA A 36 3.96 4.06 -29.72
N THR A 37 2.67 4.27 -29.88
CA THR A 37 1.64 3.62 -29.05
C THR A 37 1.81 2.10 -29.09
N GLY A 38 1.78 1.45 -27.93
CA GLY A 38 1.87 0.00 -27.79
C GLY A 38 3.25 -0.51 -27.35
N GLN A 39 4.21 0.38 -27.08
CA GLN A 39 5.44 -0.01 -26.42
C GLN A 39 5.17 -0.35 -24.95
N VAL A 40 5.91 -1.29 -24.40
CA VAL A 40 5.79 -1.72 -23.03
C VAL A 40 7.15 -1.80 -22.34
N PHE A 41 7.14 -1.52 -21.06
CA PHE A 41 8.27 -1.72 -20.16
C PHE A 41 7.90 -2.83 -19.16
N LYS A 42 8.73 -3.87 -19.08
CA LYS A 42 8.40 -5.09 -18.35
C LYS A 42 9.47 -5.46 -17.33
N PRO A 43 9.39 -4.98 -16.09
CA PRO A 43 10.21 -5.50 -15.01
C PRO A 43 9.69 -6.87 -14.56
N LYS A 44 10.59 -7.85 -14.58
CA LYS A 44 10.38 -9.24 -14.15
C LYS A 44 11.36 -9.57 -13.03
N TRP A 45 10.83 -9.97 -11.89
CA TRP A 45 11.63 -10.52 -10.79
C TRP A 45 11.60 -12.03 -10.85
N SER A 46 12.77 -12.65 -10.82
CA SER A 46 12.87 -14.10 -10.94
C SER A 46 13.42 -14.77 -9.67
N ASN A 47 12.74 -15.83 -9.24
CA ASN A 47 13.17 -16.73 -8.18
C ASN A 47 14.07 -17.82 -8.74
N HIS A 48 15.08 -18.17 -7.99
CA HIS A 48 16.03 -19.23 -8.35
C HIS A 48 16.16 -20.25 -7.21
N ASN A 49 16.73 -21.41 -7.51
CA ASN A 49 17.05 -22.45 -6.53
C ASN A 49 18.50 -22.92 -6.63
N GLY A 50 19.41 -22.03 -6.97
CA GLY A 50 20.82 -22.35 -7.21
C GLY A 50 21.12 -22.86 -8.61
N ALA A 51 20.17 -23.41 -9.35
CA ALA A 51 20.36 -24.00 -10.69
C ALA A 51 19.78 -23.14 -11.83
N GLY A 52 18.79 -22.31 -11.55
CA GLY A 52 18.13 -21.47 -12.55
C GLY A 52 16.79 -20.92 -12.05
N GLU A 53 16.10 -20.22 -12.93
CA GLU A 53 14.77 -19.66 -12.65
C GLU A 53 13.77 -20.79 -12.36
N THR A 54 13.09 -20.71 -11.24
CA THR A 54 12.01 -21.63 -10.85
C THR A 54 10.64 -21.02 -11.05
N ASP A 55 10.53 -19.71 -10.86
CA ASP A 55 9.32 -18.93 -11.00
C ASP A 55 9.69 -17.45 -11.15
N ALA A 56 8.80 -16.65 -11.68
CA ALA A 56 8.97 -15.22 -11.80
C ALA A 56 7.64 -14.50 -11.71
N PHE A 57 7.69 -13.22 -11.36
CA PHE A 57 6.54 -12.33 -11.45
C PHE A 57 6.92 -11.08 -12.26
N GLU A 58 6.01 -10.64 -13.10
CA GLU A 58 6.23 -9.59 -14.09
C GLU A 58 5.14 -8.54 -14.04
N HIS A 59 5.52 -7.29 -14.11
CA HIS A 59 4.64 -6.19 -14.42
C HIS A 59 4.74 -5.84 -15.91
N THR A 60 3.62 -5.43 -16.51
CA THR A 60 3.60 -4.86 -17.87
C THR A 60 3.13 -3.43 -17.78
N TYR A 61 4.05 -2.49 -17.90
CA TYR A 61 3.74 -1.08 -17.97
C TYR A 61 3.57 -0.67 -19.45
N GLY A 62 2.35 -0.26 -19.81
CA GLY A 62 2.06 0.30 -21.14
C GLY A 62 2.51 1.75 -21.20
N VAL A 63 3.50 2.02 -22.04
CA VAL A 63 4.06 3.36 -22.18
C VAL A 63 3.08 4.27 -22.94
N GLY A 64 2.73 5.39 -22.34
CA GLY A 64 1.81 6.40 -22.87
C GLY A 64 2.54 7.57 -23.54
N ALA A 65 1.81 8.32 -24.36
CA ALA A 65 2.36 9.47 -25.10
C ALA A 65 2.94 10.57 -24.19
N ASN A 66 2.50 10.65 -22.94
CA ASN A 66 2.96 11.65 -21.97
C ASN A 66 4.18 11.21 -21.15
N ASP A 67 4.65 9.99 -21.35
CA ASP A 67 5.75 9.41 -20.56
C ASP A 67 7.13 9.76 -21.15
N SER A 68 7.15 10.32 -22.37
CA SER A 68 8.37 10.77 -23.01
C SER A 68 9.00 11.95 -22.27
N GLN A 69 10.31 11.89 -22.07
CA GLN A 69 11.13 12.93 -21.44
C GLN A 69 10.64 13.37 -20.06
N SER A 70 9.99 12.47 -19.35
CA SER A 70 9.53 12.66 -17.98
C SER A 70 9.84 11.45 -17.12
N TRP A 71 9.92 11.64 -15.81
CA TRP A 71 9.97 10.53 -14.85
C TRP A 71 8.57 9.97 -14.65
N VAL A 72 8.46 8.67 -14.77
CA VAL A 72 7.26 7.89 -14.50
C VAL A 72 7.53 6.98 -13.33
N SER A 73 6.69 7.06 -12.31
CA SER A 73 6.74 6.20 -11.14
C SER A 73 5.86 4.97 -11.37
N ILE A 74 6.46 3.80 -11.32
CA ILE A 74 5.77 2.51 -11.35
C ILE A 74 5.69 2.01 -9.92
N ASP A 75 4.49 1.94 -9.38
CA ASP A 75 4.22 1.48 -8.03
C ASP A 75 3.07 0.49 -8.07
N VAL A 76 3.34 -0.79 -7.77
CA VAL A 76 2.38 -1.87 -7.98
C VAL A 76 2.42 -2.91 -6.87
N ALA A 77 1.23 -3.40 -6.49
CA ALA A 77 1.12 -4.51 -5.56
C ALA A 77 1.65 -5.81 -6.18
N LEU A 78 2.50 -6.52 -5.46
CA LEU A 78 3.08 -7.78 -5.94
C LEU A 78 2.03 -8.88 -6.15
N ALA A 79 0.88 -8.76 -5.49
CA ALA A 79 -0.25 -9.67 -5.66
C ALA A 79 -0.93 -9.54 -7.03
N ASP A 80 -0.81 -8.38 -7.69
CA ASP A 80 -1.43 -8.08 -8.97
C ASP A 80 -0.53 -8.45 -10.16
N LEU A 81 0.68 -8.93 -9.91
CA LEU A 81 1.64 -9.24 -10.95
C LEU A 81 1.38 -10.61 -11.58
N ALA A 82 1.56 -10.69 -12.89
CA ALA A 82 1.51 -11.96 -13.60
C ALA A 82 2.67 -12.87 -13.18
N THR A 83 2.42 -14.17 -13.04
CA THR A 83 3.45 -15.16 -12.66
C THR A 83 3.76 -16.08 -13.83
N SER A 84 5.00 -16.57 -13.92
CA SER A 84 5.41 -17.53 -14.94
C SER A 84 5.09 -18.98 -14.58
N ALA A 85 4.83 -19.25 -13.30
CA ALA A 85 4.52 -20.61 -12.82
C ALA A 85 3.02 -20.97 -12.90
N GLY A 86 2.17 -20.09 -13.39
CA GLY A 86 0.73 -20.32 -13.49
C GLY A 86 -0.08 -19.60 -12.40
N ALA A 87 -1.22 -20.18 -11.99
CA ALA A 87 -2.13 -19.52 -11.05
C ALA A 87 -1.56 -19.49 -9.63
N GLY A 88 -1.51 -18.30 -9.05
CA GLY A 88 -1.10 -18.07 -7.67
C GLY A 88 0.02 -17.04 -7.55
N PRO A 89 0.21 -16.44 -6.38
CA PRO A 89 1.31 -15.51 -6.15
C PRO A 89 2.65 -16.27 -6.22
N ALA A 90 3.62 -15.70 -6.95
CA ALA A 90 4.96 -16.24 -7.00
C ALA A 90 5.55 -16.35 -5.58
N ALA A 91 6.26 -17.43 -5.30
CA ALA A 91 7.10 -17.51 -4.12
C ALA A 91 8.21 -16.47 -4.24
N ARG A 92 8.39 -15.61 -3.25
CA ARG A 92 9.39 -14.54 -3.27
C ARG A 92 10.58 -14.82 -2.34
N ALA A 93 10.79 -16.11 -2.02
CA ALA A 93 11.80 -16.51 -1.04
C ALA A 93 13.25 -16.46 -1.58
N ASN A 94 13.42 -16.53 -2.90
CA ASN A 94 14.72 -16.73 -3.53
C ASN A 94 14.91 -15.82 -4.75
N LEU A 95 14.62 -14.52 -4.60
CA LEU A 95 14.82 -13.56 -5.69
C LEU A 95 16.30 -13.46 -6.03
N LYS A 96 16.64 -13.66 -7.29
CA LYS A 96 18.01 -13.66 -7.78
C LYS A 96 18.27 -12.62 -8.86
N GLN A 97 17.29 -12.33 -9.68
CA GLN A 97 17.45 -11.42 -10.81
C GLN A 97 16.25 -10.48 -10.98
N LEU A 98 16.55 -9.26 -11.39
CA LEU A 98 15.60 -8.37 -12.03
C LEU A 98 15.91 -8.31 -13.52
N VAL A 99 14.99 -8.78 -14.34
CA VAL A 99 15.09 -8.74 -15.80
C VAL A 99 14.13 -7.68 -16.30
N ILE A 100 14.61 -6.77 -17.14
CA ILE A 100 13.79 -5.73 -17.74
C ILE A 100 13.68 -6.02 -19.22
N GLY A 101 12.47 -6.30 -19.68
CA GLY A 101 12.13 -6.53 -21.07
C GLY A 101 11.38 -5.33 -21.66
N THR A 102 11.43 -5.19 -22.99
CA THR A 102 10.63 -4.23 -23.74
C THR A 102 10.04 -4.93 -24.96
N ALA A 103 8.81 -4.61 -25.31
CA ALA A 103 8.28 -5.01 -26.61
C ALA A 103 8.36 -3.80 -27.56
N ALA A 104 9.06 -3.97 -28.68
CA ALA A 104 9.53 -2.92 -29.56
C ALA A 104 10.57 -1.99 -28.91
N THR A 105 11.49 -1.48 -29.70
CA THR A 105 12.71 -0.82 -29.23
C THR A 105 12.45 0.46 -28.45
N LEU A 106 12.56 0.40 -27.14
CA LEU A 106 12.86 1.54 -26.31
C LEU A 106 14.38 1.76 -26.34
N ASP A 107 14.83 2.78 -27.06
CA ASP A 107 16.25 2.99 -27.30
C ASP A 107 17.04 3.25 -26.03
N VAL A 108 16.54 4.12 -25.16
CA VAL A 108 17.20 4.46 -23.88
C VAL A 108 16.17 4.70 -22.79
N VAL A 109 16.30 3.94 -21.71
CA VAL A 109 15.56 4.14 -20.46
C VAL A 109 16.54 4.39 -19.34
N TYR A 110 16.28 5.40 -18.53
CA TYR A 110 16.94 5.57 -17.24
C TYR A 110 16.04 4.98 -16.17
N ILE A 111 16.63 4.25 -15.23
CA ILE A 111 15.90 3.57 -14.18
C ILE A 111 16.52 3.97 -12.85
N ASP A 112 15.68 4.33 -11.89
CA ASP A 112 16.09 4.72 -10.54
C ASP A 112 15.11 4.19 -9.49
N ASN A 113 15.45 4.33 -8.22
CA ASN A 113 14.58 4.02 -7.08
C ASN A 113 13.95 2.62 -7.13
N ILE A 114 14.76 1.60 -7.50
CA ILE A 114 14.28 0.21 -7.58
C ILE A 114 14.29 -0.40 -6.18
N TYR A 115 13.11 -0.74 -5.65
CA TYR A 115 13.00 -1.45 -4.38
C TYR A 115 11.70 -2.24 -4.27
N LEU A 116 11.72 -3.24 -3.38
CA LEU A 116 10.52 -3.89 -2.87
C LEU A 116 10.26 -3.38 -1.45
N TYR A 117 9.01 -3.19 -1.08
CA TYR A 117 8.67 -2.63 0.23
C TYR A 117 7.37 -3.20 0.78
N ILE A 118 7.16 -3.00 2.07
CA ILE A 118 5.89 -3.28 2.72
C ILE A 118 5.08 -1.99 2.70
N ASP A 119 4.00 -1.95 1.91
CA ASP A 119 3.08 -0.83 1.96
C ASP A 119 2.38 -0.83 3.34
N PRO A 120 2.57 0.20 4.16
CA PRO A 120 1.91 0.29 5.45
C PRO A 120 0.39 0.36 5.34
N THR A 121 -0.16 0.75 4.19
CA THR A 121 -1.61 0.73 3.95
C THR A 121 -2.12 -0.66 3.61
N ALA A 122 -1.29 -1.59 3.12
CA ALA A 122 -1.65 -2.98 2.89
C ALA A 122 -1.87 -3.78 4.19
N SER A 123 -1.59 -3.18 5.33
CA SER A 123 -1.77 -3.75 6.67
C SER A 123 -2.98 -3.16 7.41
N ILE A 124 -3.81 -2.36 6.76
CA ILE A 124 -5.19 -2.19 7.21
C ILE A 124 -5.90 -3.47 6.71
N ASP A 125 -5.93 -4.51 7.53
CA ASP A 125 -7.12 -5.33 7.57
C ASP A 125 -8.28 -4.32 7.57
N ASP A 126 -9.07 -4.32 6.51
CA ASP A 126 -10.40 -3.76 6.51
C ASP A 126 -11.19 -4.60 7.53
N LEU A 127 -10.81 -4.40 8.79
CA LEU A 127 -11.60 -4.87 9.89
C LEU A 127 -12.83 -3.98 9.80
N ASP A 128 -13.86 -4.50 9.17
CA ASP A 128 -15.21 -3.94 9.15
C ASP A 128 -15.62 -3.67 10.61
N PHE A 129 -15.08 -2.57 11.14
CA PHE A 129 -15.42 -2.07 12.45
C PHE A 129 -16.64 -1.18 12.28
N ASN A 130 -17.78 -1.85 12.08
CA ASN A 130 -19.06 -1.18 11.94
C ASN A 130 -19.42 -0.48 13.26
N PHE A 131 -19.29 0.83 13.27
CA PHE A 131 -19.67 1.67 14.38
C PHE A 131 -20.40 2.91 13.87
N ASN A 132 -21.18 3.51 14.76
CA ASN A 132 -21.84 4.79 14.53
C ASN A 132 -21.77 5.63 15.80
N VAL A 133 -21.47 6.91 15.66
CA VAL A 133 -21.48 7.90 16.73
C VAL A 133 -22.40 9.05 16.36
N TYR A 134 -23.38 9.33 17.19
CA TYR A 134 -24.38 10.37 16.91
C TYR A 134 -24.97 10.97 18.18
N PRO A 135 -25.54 12.21 18.10
CA PRO A 135 -25.52 13.09 16.95
C PRO A 135 -24.12 13.69 16.70
N ASN A 136 -23.86 14.09 15.46
CA ASN A 136 -22.65 14.85 15.12
C ASN A 136 -23.06 15.99 14.18
N PRO A 137 -23.10 17.26 14.62
CA PRO A 137 -22.61 17.80 15.91
C PRO A 137 -23.37 17.29 17.15
N VAL A 138 -22.59 17.07 18.23
CA VAL A 138 -23.12 16.65 19.52
C VAL A 138 -23.40 17.86 20.44
N LYS A 139 -24.39 17.74 21.32
CA LYS A 139 -24.61 18.70 22.40
C LYS A 139 -24.11 18.16 23.74
N ASP A 140 -24.87 17.31 24.39
CA ASP A 140 -24.58 16.86 25.75
C ASP A 140 -24.28 15.38 25.85
N VAL A 141 -24.91 14.57 25.00
CA VAL A 141 -24.78 13.10 25.01
C VAL A 141 -24.39 12.59 23.61
N LEU A 142 -23.35 11.83 23.54
CA LEU A 142 -22.89 11.10 22.37
C LEU A 142 -23.32 9.64 22.49
N ASN A 143 -24.15 9.18 21.55
CA ASN A 143 -24.52 7.77 21.45
C ASN A 143 -23.46 7.04 20.63
N VAL A 144 -23.01 5.91 21.08
CA VAL A 144 -22.07 5.02 20.39
C VAL A 144 -22.74 3.68 20.18
N ILE A 145 -22.81 3.25 18.92
CA ILE A 145 -23.29 1.92 18.52
C ILE A 145 -22.18 1.23 17.72
N SER A 146 -21.89 0.01 18.07
CA SER A 146 -20.89 -0.82 17.39
C SER A 146 -21.37 -2.26 17.24
N ALA A 147 -20.90 -2.95 16.22
CA ALA A 147 -21.11 -4.38 16.07
C ALA A 147 -20.34 -5.20 17.14
N GLU A 148 -19.29 -4.64 17.71
CA GLU A 148 -18.44 -5.30 18.71
C GLU A 148 -18.44 -4.51 20.03
N SER A 149 -18.03 -5.19 21.12
CA SER A 149 -17.86 -4.54 22.42
C SER A 149 -16.68 -3.56 22.37
N ILE A 150 -16.90 -2.32 22.77
CA ILE A 150 -15.88 -1.28 22.85
C ILE A 150 -15.14 -1.41 24.18
N ASP A 151 -13.87 -1.73 24.16
CA ASP A 151 -13.04 -1.86 25.35
C ASP A 151 -12.61 -0.49 25.88
N MET A 152 -12.35 0.44 24.95
CA MET A 152 -11.87 1.78 25.29
C MET A 152 -12.35 2.81 24.28
N LEU A 153 -12.86 3.93 24.80
CA LEU A 153 -13.13 5.15 24.03
C LEU A 153 -12.25 6.28 24.57
N ARG A 154 -11.63 7.03 23.69
CA ARG A 154 -10.88 8.26 24.02
C ARG A 154 -11.29 9.39 23.11
N ILE A 155 -11.45 10.58 23.69
CA ILE A 155 -11.67 11.82 22.94
C ILE A 155 -10.43 12.68 23.09
N TYR A 156 -9.90 13.14 21.95
CA TYR A 156 -8.72 14.00 21.88
C TYR A 156 -9.14 15.37 21.34
N ASP A 157 -8.53 16.42 21.85
CA ASP A 157 -8.55 17.74 21.21
C ASP A 157 -7.56 17.76 20.01
N LEU A 158 -7.56 18.88 19.29
CA LEU A 158 -6.68 19.04 18.11
C LEU A 158 -5.19 19.11 18.44
N THR A 159 -4.82 19.25 19.73
CA THR A 159 -3.43 19.19 20.18
C THR A 159 -2.97 17.77 20.50
N GLY A 160 -3.87 16.78 20.43
CA GLY A 160 -3.63 15.39 20.79
C GLY A 160 -3.77 15.08 22.28
N LYS A 161 -4.25 16.05 23.09
CA LYS A 161 -4.52 15.83 24.49
C LYS A 161 -5.83 15.05 24.68
N ILE A 162 -5.79 14.01 25.54
CA ILE A 162 -7.01 13.30 25.95
C ILE A 162 -7.85 14.23 26.82
N VAL A 163 -9.08 14.52 26.37
CA VAL A 163 -10.04 15.34 27.10
C VAL A 163 -11.12 14.49 27.78
N LYS A 164 -11.35 13.27 27.27
CA LYS A 164 -12.26 12.30 27.89
C LYS A 164 -11.82 10.88 27.57
N GLN A 165 -12.03 9.96 28.50
CA GLN A 165 -11.74 8.54 28.32
C GLN A 165 -12.74 7.70 29.11
N GLU A 166 -13.20 6.59 28.50
CA GLU A 166 -14.10 5.62 29.13
C GLU A 166 -13.82 4.21 28.63
N ALA A 167 -14.05 3.22 29.50
CA ALA A 167 -13.94 1.80 29.19
C ALA A 167 -15.31 1.13 29.37
N PRO A 168 -16.24 1.29 28.41
CA PRO A 168 -17.62 0.88 28.55
C PRO A 168 -17.82 -0.64 28.59
N ASN A 169 -16.95 -1.40 27.91
CA ASN A 169 -17.08 -2.85 27.71
C ASN A 169 -18.48 -3.24 27.18
N LYS A 170 -19.01 -2.46 26.27
CA LYS A 170 -20.34 -2.59 25.65
C LYS A 170 -20.30 -2.21 24.18
N SER A 171 -21.23 -2.77 23.41
CA SER A 171 -21.40 -2.41 22.00
C SER A 171 -22.27 -1.17 21.79
N ASN A 172 -23.16 -0.87 22.77
CA ASN A 172 -24.06 0.28 22.73
C ASN A 172 -24.02 1.00 24.07
N PHE A 173 -23.72 2.29 24.05
CA PHE A 173 -23.68 3.11 25.26
C PHE A 173 -23.78 4.60 24.91
N ASP A 174 -24.12 5.36 25.92
CA ASP A 174 -24.18 6.82 25.87
C ASP A 174 -23.01 7.40 26.67
N LEU A 175 -22.35 8.40 26.09
CA LEU A 175 -21.27 9.13 26.72
C LEU A 175 -21.69 10.58 26.95
N ASP A 176 -21.66 11.02 28.21
CA ASP A 176 -21.85 12.41 28.55
C ASP A 176 -20.63 13.23 28.08
N VAL A 177 -20.87 14.23 27.26
CA VAL A 177 -19.88 15.15 26.71
C VAL A 177 -20.27 16.63 26.95
N ALA A 178 -21.19 16.90 27.89
CA ALA A 178 -21.63 18.22 28.22
C ALA A 178 -20.50 19.15 28.69
N ASP A 179 -19.51 18.59 29.33
CA ASP A 179 -18.30 19.25 29.84
C ASP A 179 -17.29 19.68 28.78
N LEU A 180 -17.43 19.16 27.54
CA LEU A 180 -16.55 19.55 26.45
C LEU A 180 -16.93 20.94 25.91
N SER A 181 -15.93 21.77 25.62
CA SER A 181 -16.11 23.05 24.95
C SER A 181 -16.52 22.86 23.49
N LYS A 182 -17.14 23.91 22.90
CA LYS A 182 -17.42 23.87 21.45
C LYS A 182 -16.13 23.78 20.66
N GLY A 183 -16.08 22.84 19.72
CA GLY A 183 -14.87 22.61 18.93
C GLY A 183 -14.91 21.31 18.14
N VAL A 184 -13.77 20.98 17.54
CA VAL A 184 -13.55 19.74 16.80
C VAL A 184 -12.67 18.81 17.65
N TYR A 185 -13.07 17.56 17.72
CA TYR A 185 -12.40 16.52 18.49
C TYR A 185 -12.19 15.28 17.61
N LEU A 186 -11.27 14.41 18.01
CA LEU A 186 -11.09 13.08 17.46
C LEU A 186 -11.55 12.06 18.51
N VAL A 187 -12.46 11.19 18.12
CA VAL A 187 -12.92 10.06 18.93
C VAL A 187 -12.24 8.81 18.44
N LYS A 188 -11.52 8.15 19.33
CA LYS A 188 -10.82 6.89 19.09
C LYS A 188 -11.49 5.77 19.86
N LEU A 189 -11.87 4.72 19.15
CA LEU A 189 -12.55 3.53 19.68
C LEU A 189 -11.63 2.32 19.50
N ASN A 190 -11.53 1.49 20.54
CA ASN A 190 -10.81 0.24 20.52
C ASN A 190 -11.76 -0.91 20.86
N ALA A 191 -11.70 -2.00 20.09
CA ALA A 191 -12.41 -3.26 20.32
C ALA A 191 -11.46 -4.43 20.03
N GLY A 192 -10.94 -5.07 21.07
CA GLY A 192 -9.90 -6.07 20.96
C GLY A 192 -8.63 -5.52 20.31
N LYS A 193 -8.29 -6.04 19.14
CA LYS A 193 -7.15 -5.55 18.34
C LYS A 193 -7.54 -4.47 17.32
N LYS A 194 -8.83 -4.18 17.21
CA LYS A 194 -9.37 -3.22 16.23
C LYS A 194 -9.36 -1.83 16.82
N GLU A 195 -9.05 -0.86 15.97
CA GLU A 195 -9.01 0.55 16.35
C GLU A 195 -9.57 1.40 15.22
N VAL A 196 -10.39 2.36 15.57
CA VAL A 196 -10.94 3.33 14.62
C VAL A 196 -10.93 4.72 15.20
N THR A 197 -10.79 5.72 14.34
CA THR A 197 -10.83 7.13 14.72
C THR A 197 -11.83 7.86 13.85
N THR A 198 -12.68 8.68 14.47
CA THR A 198 -13.65 9.52 13.75
C THR A 198 -13.65 10.94 14.30
N LYS A 199 -14.12 11.88 13.46
CA LYS A 199 -14.25 13.29 13.84
C LYS A 199 -15.57 13.52 14.59
N LEU A 200 -15.50 14.25 15.69
CA LEU A 200 -16.65 14.73 16.46
C LEU A 200 -16.66 16.26 16.46
N ILE A 201 -17.84 16.86 16.27
CA ILE A 201 -18.08 18.29 16.38
C ILE A 201 -18.96 18.54 17.60
N LYS A 202 -18.51 19.41 18.50
CA LYS A 202 -19.26 19.85 19.69
C LYS A 202 -19.84 21.25 19.48
#